data_8301dc1070bfb478578c6d7832932e14
#
_entry.id   8301dc1070bfb478578c6d7832932e14
#
_cell.length_a   1.000
_cell.length_b   1.000
_cell.length_c   1.000
_cell.angle_alpha   90.00
_cell.angle_beta   90.00
_cell.angle_gamma   90.00
#
_symmetry.space_group_name_H-M   'P 1'
#
loop_
_entity.id
_entity.type
_entity.pdbx_description
1 polymer ?
#
loop_
_entity_poly.entity_id
_entity_poly.type
_entity_poly.pdbx_seq_one_letter_code
_entity_poly.pdbx_strand_id
1 'polypeptide(L)'
;RSPGYLDPFSKRETKDFYDCIQWASDQSWSNGKIGLNGISYYAINQWQVAALQPPNLKAMCVWEGAYDLYREMGYHGGIFCTYAGNWYKGRCIPRQHGLGINGYKARIKEDYVSGPSTMTDEELQSNRTDMYEDLITNKLITDDYWQDRIPDHTKIKIPILSSANWGGQALHSRGNFEGFNKVASKEKWLEVHGLEHWTEFYTDYGIELQKRFFGHYLKDEKNGWQNQPKVSIQVRYPNDKFELRNENEWPLKNTSWTKFYLSPDELSLEKEIKEVNSKLSYNNLGDGITFMTESFLEDTEITGPIASKLFISSETEDTDLFLIVRLFNEQQQEVTFQGALDPKTPLAQGWLRASHRKIDNHLSKPYRPYHTHDKVELLIPKKVYEVDIEIWPTSIVVPKGYRIGLTIKGQDYVNQSGGGSTLPNMNKFSGCGPFLHDDPIDRPCLLYTS
;
A
#
# COMPACT_ATOMS: atom_id res chain seq x y z
N ARG A 1 0.86 21.45 -16.77
CA ARG A 1 1.59 22.43 -17.59
C ARG A 1 2.21 23.55 -16.76
N SER A 2 2.39 23.35 -15.45
CA SER A 2 3.02 24.37 -14.61
C SER A 2 4.52 24.36 -14.81
N PRO A 3 5.14 25.51 -15.06
CA PRO A 3 6.60 25.65 -15.00
C PRO A 3 7.04 25.49 -13.56
N GLY A 4 8.25 25.02 -13.36
CA GLY A 4 8.83 24.86 -12.04
C GLY A 4 9.62 23.56 -11.92
N TYR A 5 10.31 23.41 -10.80
CA TYR A 5 11.10 22.22 -10.50
C TYR A 5 10.20 21.02 -10.27
N LEU A 6 10.43 19.94 -10.99
CA LEU A 6 9.63 18.71 -10.89
C LEU A 6 10.15 17.85 -9.72
N ASP A 7 9.43 17.87 -8.62
CA ASP A 7 9.72 17.09 -7.41
C ASP A 7 8.41 16.63 -6.74
N PRO A 8 7.87 15.47 -7.14
CA PRO A 8 6.61 14.96 -6.62
C PRO A 8 6.66 14.71 -5.11
N PHE A 9 5.52 14.93 -4.47
CA PHE A 9 5.32 14.77 -3.02
C PHE A 9 6.17 15.71 -2.13
N SER A 10 6.89 16.66 -2.71
CA SER A 10 7.72 17.59 -1.95
C SER A 10 6.90 18.58 -1.12
N LYS A 11 7.54 19.20 -0.11
CA LYS A 11 6.95 20.32 0.64
C LYS A 11 6.50 21.46 -0.26
N ARG A 12 7.21 21.70 -1.36
CA ARG A 12 6.86 22.74 -2.33
C ARG A 12 5.54 22.40 -3.03
N GLU A 13 5.42 21.19 -3.57
CA GLU A 13 4.17 20.75 -4.19
C GLU A 13 3.00 20.82 -3.21
N THR A 14 3.22 20.39 -1.97
CA THR A 14 2.22 20.49 -0.90
C THR A 14 1.80 21.94 -0.63
N LYS A 15 2.75 22.87 -0.64
CA LYS A 15 2.46 24.30 -0.47
C LYS A 15 1.72 24.89 -1.66
N ASP A 16 2.11 24.54 -2.88
CA ASP A 16 1.42 24.95 -4.10
C ASP A 16 -0.04 24.46 -4.09
N PHE A 17 -0.26 23.22 -3.61
CA PHE A 17 -1.61 22.67 -3.46
C PHE A 17 -2.42 23.40 -2.39
N TYR A 18 -1.80 23.78 -1.26
CA TYR A 18 -2.43 24.65 -0.25
C TYR A 18 -2.88 25.97 -0.87
N ASP A 19 -2.02 26.63 -1.65
CA ASP A 19 -2.33 27.91 -2.29
C ASP A 19 -3.46 27.77 -3.34
N CYS A 20 -3.50 26.65 -4.07
CA CYS A 20 -4.61 26.32 -4.97
C CYS A 20 -5.94 26.18 -4.22
N ILE A 21 -5.96 25.59 -3.03
CA ILE A 21 -7.17 25.47 -2.20
C ILE A 21 -7.66 26.85 -1.79
N GLN A 22 -6.76 27.73 -1.33
CA GLN A 22 -7.12 29.10 -0.94
C GLN A 22 -7.61 29.90 -2.14
N TRP A 23 -6.88 29.85 -3.26
CA TRP A 23 -7.30 30.49 -4.49
C TRP A 23 -8.70 30.06 -4.93
N ALA A 24 -8.98 28.75 -4.91
CA ALA A 24 -10.30 28.24 -5.32
C ALA A 24 -11.41 28.68 -4.38
N SER A 25 -11.14 28.82 -3.09
CA SER A 25 -12.13 29.29 -2.11
C SER A 25 -12.53 30.74 -2.32
N ASP A 26 -11.62 31.59 -2.81
CA ASP A 26 -11.80 33.03 -2.99
C ASP A 26 -12.49 33.39 -4.32
N GLN A 27 -12.75 32.40 -5.19
CA GLN A 27 -13.37 32.68 -6.48
C GLN A 27 -14.87 33.00 -6.36
N SER A 28 -15.38 33.88 -7.20
CA SER A 28 -16.79 34.30 -7.20
C SER A 28 -17.79 33.15 -7.48
N TRP A 29 -17.34 32.05 -8.08
CA TRP A 29 -18.13 30.84 -8.32
C TRP A 29 -18.07 29.83 -7.16
N SER A 30 -17.25 30.06 -6.16
CA SER A 30 -17.06 29.19 -5.01
C SER A 30 -17.96 29.62 -3.85
N ASN A 31 -18.45 28.66 -3.06
CA ASN A 31 -19.10 28.94 -1.79
C ASN A 31 -18.11 29.01 -0.60
N GLY A 32 -16.80 29.01 -0.88
CA GLY A 32 -15.74 29.05 0.13
C GLY A 32 -15.42 27.71 0.81
N LYS A 33 -16.14 26.64 0.48
CA LYS A 33 -15.90 25.28 1.03
C LYS A 33 -15.23 24.43 -0.03
N ILE A 34 -14.00 23.98 0.23
CA ILE A 34 -13.23 23.13 -0.66
C ILE A 34 -13.22 21.69 -0.16
N GLY A 35 -13.44 20.74 -1.08
CA GLY A 35 -13.30 19.32 -0.86
C GLY A 35 -12.21 18.75 -1.77
N LEU A 36 -11.46 17.75 -1.28
CA LEU A 36 -10.47 17.02 -2.08
C LEU A 36 -10.97 15.62 -2.39
N ASN A 37 -10.73 15.18 -3.62
CA ASN A 37 -11.11 13.86 -4.08
C ASN A 37 -10.09 13.33 -5.08
N GLY A 38 -9.77 12.05 -5.01
CA GLY A 38 -8.86 11.45 -5.98
C GLY A 38 -8.33 10.10 -5.55
N ILE A 39 -7.74 9.41 -6.52
CA ILE A 39 -7.17 8.07 -6.39
C ILE A 39 -5.64 8.19 -6.45
N SER A 40 -4.92 7.35 -5.67
CA SER A 40 -3.48 7.17 -5.79
C SER A 40 -2.70 8.46 -5.51
N TYR A 41 -1.94 8.97 -6.46
CA TYR A 41 -1.21 10.22 -6.33
C TYR A 41 -2.09 11.37 -5.82
N TYR A 42 -3.31 11.50 -6.37
CA TYR A 42 -4.30 12.50 -5.96
C TYR A 42 -4.94 12.22 -4.61
N ALA A 43 -4.72 11.05 -4.02
CA ALA A 43 -5.11 10.71 -2.67
C ALA A 43 -3.94 10.96 -1.69
N ILE A 44 -2.72 10.60 -2.08
CA ILE A 44 -1.51 10.76 -1.25
C ILE A 44 -1.30 12.23 -0.89
N ASN A 45 -1.33 13.15 -1.86
CA ASN A 45 -1.12 14.56 -1.58
C ASN A 45 -2.28 15.23 -0.82
N GLN A 46 -3.46 14.60 -0.72
CA GLN A 46 -4.50 15.07 0.21
C GLN A 46 -4.06 14.96 1.68
N TRP A 47 -3.40 13.85 2.06
CA TRP A 47 -2.85 13.71 3.40
C TRP A 47 -1.83 14.80 3.71
N GLN A 48 -0.93 15.08 2.76
CA GLN A 48 0.12 16.09 2.92
C GLN A 48 -0.47 17.49 3.11
N VAL A 49 -1.37 17.92 2.22
CA VAL A 49 -1.93 19.27 2.30
C VAL A 49 -2.91 19.45 3.45
N ALA A 50 -3.67 18.41 3.81
CA ALA A 50 -4.59 18.47 4.94
C ALA A 50 -3.87 18.65 6.28
N ALA A 51 -2.64 18.13 6.42
CA ALA A 51 -1.80 18.35 7.60
C ALA A 51 -1.35 19.81 7.77
N LEU A 52 -1.33 20.61 6.70
CA LEU A 52 -1.10 22.06 6.74
C LEU A 52 -2.34 22.84 7.20
N GLN A 53 -3.50 22.19 7.35
CA GLN A 53 -4.75 22.74 7.84
C GLN A 53 -5.24 23.97 7.03
N PRO A 54 -5.40 23.89 5.68
CA PRO A 54 -5.95 24.99 4.91
C PRO A 54 -7.33 25.38 5.46
N PRO A 55 -7.59 26.66 5.81
CA PRO A 55 -8.82 27.03 6.53
C PRO A 55 -10.10 26.75 5.77
N ASN A 56 -10.05 26.72 4.44
CA ASN A 56 -11.20 26.47 3.57
C ASN A 56 -11.34 25.01 3.13
N LEU A 57 -10.41 24.14 3.48
CA LEU A 57 -10.53 22.70 3.27
C LEU A 57 -11.51 22.12 4.29
N LYS A 58 -12.64 21.56 3.82
CA LYS A 58 -13.75 21.12 4.66
C LYS A 58 -13.96 19.62 4.69
N ALA A 59 -13.51 18.89 3.68
CA ALA A 59 -13.67 17.44 3.61
C ALA A 59 -12.69 16.84 2.60
N MET A 60 -12.32 15.57 2.77
CA MET A 60 -11.52 14.85 1.78
C MET A 60 -11.94 13.39 1.63
N CYS A 61 -11.93 12.91 0.38
CA CYS A 61 -12.10 11.51 0.01
C CYS A 61 -10.77 10.96 -0.51
N VAL A 62 -10.15 10.08 0.26
CA VAL A 62 -8.83 9.50 -0.05
C VAL A 62 -9.02 8.10 -0.58
N TRP A 63 -8.99 7.94 -1.89
CA TRP A 63 -9.14 6.65 -2.56
C TRP A 63 -7.77 6.04 -2.85
N GLU A 64 -7.51 4.89 -2.24
CA GLU A 64 -6.27 4.13 -2.48
C GLU A 64 -5.00 5.01 -2.41
N GLY A 65 -4.80 5.70 -1.29
CA GLY A 65 -3.69 6.60 -1.03
C GLY A 65 -2.72 6.06 0.01
N ALA A 66 -1.43 6.19 -0.21
CA ALA A 66 -0.41 5.90 0.80
C ALA A 66 -0.47 6.94 1.93
N TYR A 67 -0.36 6.46 3.17
CA TYR A 67 -0.30 7.27 4.37
C TYR A 67 1.15 7.63 4.74
N ASP A 68 2.06 6.69 4.55
CA ASP A 68 3.48 6.79 4.87
C ASP A 68 4.28 6.38 3.63
N LEU A 69 4.82 7.37 2.93
CA LEU A 69 5.52 7.13 1.66
C LEU A 69 6.77 6.26 1.81
N TYR A 70 7.43 6.28 2.97
CA TYR A 70 8.55 5.38 3.23
C TYR A 70 8.09 3.93 3.22
N ARG A 71 7.10 3.58 4.10
CA ARG A 71 6.68 2.20 4.33
C ARG A 71 5.83 1.60 3.21
N GLU A 72 5.19 2.45 2.41
CA GLU A 72 4.15 2.03 1.47
C GLU A 72 4.54 2.24 0.00
N MET A 73 5.61 2.99 -0.27
CA MET A 73 6.06 3.27 -1.64
C MET A 73 7.55 3.02 -1.84
N GLY A 74 8.38 3.43 -0.89
CA GLY A 74 9.84 3.38 -1.03
C GLY A 74 10.46 2.09 -0.50
N TYR A 75 10.06 1.68 0.72
CA TYR A 75 10.70 0.59 1.45
C TYR A 75 9.69 -0.27 2.22
N HIS A 76 9.31 -1.42 1.68
CA HIS A 76 8.44 -2.35 2.38
C HIS A 76 9.23 -3.14 3.42
N GLY A 77 8.94 -2.90 4.70
CA GLY A 77 9.69 -3.53 5.79
C GLY A 77 11.20 -3.24 5.75
N GLY A 78 11.63 -2.15 5.10
CA GLY A 78 13.04 -1.81 4.88
C GLY A 78 13.64 -2.37 3.59
N ILE A 79 12.87 -3.08 2.75
CA ILE A 79 13.31 -3.61 1.45
C ILE A 79 12.93 -2.60 0.36
N PHE A 80 13.89 -2.19 -0.45
CA PHE A 80 13.68 -1.18 -1.50
C PHE A 80 12.71 -1.65 -2.58
N CYS A 81 11.71 -0.84 -2.87
CA CYS A 81 10.75 -1.04 -3.94
C CYS A 81 11.07 -0.14 -5.15
N THR A 82 11.23 -0.73 -6.32
CA THR A 82 11.61 -0.02 -7.54
C THR A 82 10.48 0.82 -8.15
N TYR A 83 9.25 0.63 -7.66
CA TYR A 83 8.05 1.21 -8.27
C TYR A 83 8.11 2.72 -8.42
N ALA A 84 8.45 3.45 -7.36
CA ALA A 84 8.37 4.91 -7.37
C ALA A 84 9.33 5.56 -8.38
N GLY A 85 10.57 5.05 -8.46
CA GLY A 85 11.54 5.50 -9.47
C GLY A 85 11.09 5.19 -10.90
N ASN A 86 10.58 3.97 -11.13
CA ASN A 86 10.03 3.58 -12.43
C ASN A 86 8.79 4.38 -12.83
N TRP A 87 7.89 4.62 -11.87
CA TRP A 87 6.72 5.47 -12.07
C TRP A 87 7.11 6.91 -12.41
N TYR A 88 8.06 7.48 -11.69
CA TYR A 88 8.56 8.83 -11.94
C TYR A 88 9.13 8.95 -13.35
N LYS A 89 10.01 8.02 -13.73
CA LYS A 89 10.60 7.97 -15.07
C LYS A 89 9.56 7.80 -16.18
N GLY A 90 8.59 6.92 -15.97
CA GLY A 90 7.58 6.58 -16.98
C GLY A 90 6.35 7.48 -16.99
N ARG A 91 6.08 8.22 -15.91
CA ARG A 91 4.84 9.01 -15.77
C ARG A 91 5.06 10.49 -15.52
N CYS A 92 6.06 10.88 -14.73
CA CYS A 92 6.30 12.29 -14.40
C CYS A 92 7.18 12.97 -15.44
N ILE A 93 8.37 12.44 -15.70
CA ILE A 93 9.31 13.03 -16.64
C ILE A 93 8.68 13.32 -18.01
N PRO A 94 7.92 12.40 -18.65
CA PRO A 94 7.33 12.68 -19.97
C PRO A 94 6.24 13.76 -19.97
N ARG A 95 5.89 14.31 -18.80
CA ARG A 95 4.93 15.40 -18.63
C ARG A 95 5.55 16.69 -18.12
N GLN A 96 6.88 16.72 -17.96
CA GLN A 96 7.62 17.91 -17.52
C GLN A 96 7.35 19.09 -18.41
N HIS A 97 7.10 20.26 -17.81
CA HIS A 97 6.91 21.50 -18.58
C HIS A 97 8.17 21.84 -19.40
N GLY A 98 7.95 22.36 -20.60
CA GLY A 98 9.06 22.72 -21.51
C GLY A 98 9.49 21.61 -22.46
N LEU A 99 9.00 20.37 -22.28
CA LEU A 99 9.33 19.21 -23.12
C LEU A 99 8.67 19.27 -24.51
N GLY A 100 7.52 19.94 -24.63
CA GLY A 100 6.78 20.16 -25.90
C GLY A 100 6.48 18.86 -26.64
N ILE A 101 6.85 18.81 -27.91
CA ILE A 101 6.58 17.68 -28.82
C ILE A 101 7.22 16.36 -28.40
N ASN A 102 8.23 16.39 -27.53
CA ASN A 102 8.88 15.18 -26.97
C ASN A 102 8.09 14.61 -25.78
N GLY A 103 7.04 15.29 -25.31
CA GLY A 103 6.17 14.83 -24.25
C GLY A 103 4.91 14.10 -24.75
N TYR A 104 4.01 13.77 -23.84
CA TYR A 104 2.74 13.15 -24.19
C TYR A 104 1.79 14.10 -24.90
N LYS A 105 1.18 13.64 -25.98
CA LYS A 105 0.09 14.32 -26.66
C LYS A 105 -1.20 14.23 -25.82
N ALA A 106 -1.94 15.31 -25.73
CA ALA A 106 -3.25 15.32 -25.05
C ALA A 106 -4.26 14.47 -25.86
N ARG A 107 -5.10 13.70 -25.15
CA ARG A 107 -6.06 12.79 -25.79
C ARG A 107 -7.22 13.52 -26.50
N ILE A 108 -7.59 14.68 -25.98
CA ILE A 108 -8.82 15.41 -26.41
C ILE A 108 -8.48 16.63 -27.26
N LYS A 109 -7.29 17.21 -27.09
CA LYS A 109 -6.84 18.39 -27.82
C LYS A 109 -5.61 18.07 -28.65
N GLU A 110 -5.42 18.72 -29.78
CA GLU A 110 -4.21 18.62 -30.60
C GLU A 110 -3.04 19.41 -29.98
N ASP A 111 -2.73 19.12 -28.73
CA ASP A 111 -1.75 19.86 -27.94
C ASP A 111 -0.95 18.89 -27.06
N TYR A 112 0.18 19.31 -26.51
CA TYR A 112 1.02 18.51 -25.66
C TYR A 112 0.75 18.79 -24.17
N VAL A 113 0.72 17.73 -23.36
CA VAL A 113 0.51 17.85 -21.92
C VAL A 113 1.64 18.62 -21.26
N SER A 114 2.85 18.49 -21.77
CA SER A 114 4.09 19.13 -21.28
C SER A 114 4.24 20.63 -21.68
N GLY A 115 3.25 21.21 -22.37
CA GLY A 115 3.32 22.60 -22.85
C GLY A 115 4.23 22.77 -24.08
N PRO A 116 4.67 23.99 -24.39
CA PRO A 116 5.54 24.23 -25.53
C PRO A 116 6.97 23.73 -25.30
N SER A 117 7.73 23.53 -26.39
CA SER A 117 9.18 23.22 -26.33
C SER A 117 9.95 24.51 -26.01
N THR A 118 10.23 24.72 -24.74
CA THR A 118 10.86 25.94 -24.24
C THR A 118 12.17 25.69 -23.49
N MET A 119 12.56 24.44 -23.31
CA MET A 119 13.75 24.03 -22.56
C MET A 119 14.61 23.09 -23.37
N THR A 120 15.93 23.21 -23.23
CA THR A 120 16.91 22.21 -23.71
C THR A 120 16.89 20.97 -22.85
N ASP A 121 17.57 19.90 -23.26
CA ASP A 121 17.65 18.66 -22.47
C ASP A 121 18.39 18.90 -21.14
N GLU A 122 19.42 19.74 -21.14
CA GLU A 122 20.17 20.13 -19.94
C GLU A 122 19.31 20.95 -18.97
N GLU A 123 18.51 21.89 -19.50
CA GLU A 123 17.56 22.67 -18.69
C GLU A 123 16.46 21.75 -18.11
N LEU A 124 15.93 20.82 -18.88
CA LEU A 124 14.95 19.86 -18.43
C LEU A 124 15.52 18.97 -17.32
N GLN A 125 16.76 18.51 -17.48
CA GLN A 125 17.42 17.66 -16.48
C GLN A 125 17.72 18.43 -15.20
N SER A 126 18.20 19.66 -15.29
CA SER A 126 18.48 20.51 -14.13
C SER A 126 17.22 21.01 -13.40
N ASN A 127 16.05 20.97 -14.08
CA ASN A 127 14.77 21.43 -13.53
C ASN A 127 13.89 20.27 -13.01
N ARG A 128 14.51 19.18 -12.57
CA ARG A 128 13.83 18.06 -11.91
C ARG A 128 14.76 17.35 -10.94
N THR A 129 14.16 16.67 -9.94
CA THR A 129 14.88 15.74 -9.06
C THR A 129 15.24 14.45 -9.81
N ASP A 130 16.25 13.72 -9.35
CA ASP A 130 16.42 12.30 -9.66
C ASP A 130 15.79 11.46 -8.57
N MET A 131 14.48 11.22 -8.68
CA MET A 131 13.74 10.47 -7.67
C MET A 131 14.31 9.06 -7.42
N TYR A 132 14.88 8.41 -8.42
CA TYR A 132 15.45 7.08 -8.24
C TYR A 132 16.71 7.16 -7.36
N GLU A 133 17.62 8.09 -7.65
CA GLU A 133 18.80 8.33 -6.85
C GLU A 133 18.45 8.80 -5.43
N ASP A 134 17.47 9.70 -5.30
CA ASP A 134 16.97 10.14 -3.99
C ASP A 134 16.48 8.95 -3.15
N LEU A 135 15.76 8.01 -3.76
CA LEU A 135 15.23 6.85 -3.06
C LEU A 135 16.35 5.91 -2.60
N ILE A 136 17.31 5.57 -3.44
CA ILE A 136 18.37 4.61 -3.08
C ILE A 136 19.41 5.19 -2.11
N THR A 137 19.52 6.50 -2.00
CA THR A 137 20.43 7.18 -1.07
C THR A 137 19.80 7.41 0.31
N ASN A 138 18.47 7.63 0.38
CA ASN A 138 17.76 7.91 1.63
C ASN A 138 17.09 6.63 2.15
N LYS A 139 17.86 5.77 2.79
CA LYS A 139 17.45 4.41 3.20
C LYS A 139 16.70 4.34 4.53
N LEU A 140 16.79 5.37 5.35
CA LEU A 140 16.16 5.41 6.67
C LEU A 140 14.97 6.39 6.66
N ILE A 141 13.93 6.05 7.38
CA ILE A 141 12.76 6.94 7.48
C ILE A 141 13.10 8.29 8.12
N THR A 142 14.20 8.35 8.88
CA THR A 142 14.70 9.56 9.53
C THR A 142 15.46 10.49 8.59
N ASP A 143 15.76 10.07 7.35
CA ASP A 143 16.41 10.91 6.38
C ASP A 143 15.50 12.07 5.97
N ASP A 144 16.08 13.24 5.74
CA ASP A 144 15.35 14.48 5.44
C ASP A 144 14.39 14.33 4.27
N TYR A 145 14.76 13.54 3.27
CA TYR A 145 13.91 13.23 2.12
C TYR A 145 12.53 12.71 2.52
N TRP A 146 12.47 11.77 3.48
CA TRP A 146 11.20 11.18 3.96
C TRP A 146 10.51 12.09 4.95
N GLN A 147 11.26 12.73 5.84
CA GLN A 147 10.70 13.67 6.83
C GLN A 147 10.00 14.85 6.15
N ASP A 148 10.48 15.24 4.98
CA ASP A 148 9.86 16.28 4.16
C ASP A 148 8.56 15.83 3.47
N ARG A 149 8.35 14.54 3.31
CA ARG A 149 7.24 13.96 2.55
C ARG A 149 6.18 13.26 3.38
N ILE A 150 6.52 12.89 4.62
CA ILE A 150 5.57 12.24 5.54
C ILE A 150 4.89 13.33 6.39
N PRO A 151 3.58 13.57 6.21
CA PRO A 151 2.88 14.61 6.95
C PRO A 151 2.60 14.21 8.40
N ASP A 152 2.44 15.20 9.27
CA ASP A 152 1.92 15.00 10.62
C ASP A 152 0.39 14.78 10.59
N HIS A 153 -0.02 13.53 10.51
CA HIS A 153 -1.43 13.15 10.40
C HIS A 153 -2.26 13.52 11.65
N THR A 154 -1.62 13.76 12.81
CA THR A 154 -2.33 14.20 14.02
C THR A 154 -2.91 15.62 13.87
N LYS A 155 -2.45 16.37 12.88
CA LYS A 155 -3.00 17.69 12.54
C LYS A 155 -4.26 17.62 11.67
N ILE A 156 -4.58 16.48 11.07
CA ILE A 156 -5.73 16.33 10.19
C ILE A 156 -7.00 16.16 11.04
N LYS A 157 -7.88 17.16 11.00
CA LYS A 157 -9.10 17.23 11.81
C LYS A 157 -10.40 17.34 11.02
N ILE A 158 -10.30 17.56 9.73
CA ILE A 158 -11.45 17.65 8.82
C ILE A 158 -12.13 16.30 8.62
N PRO A 159 -13.39 16.25 8.18
CA PRO A 159 -14.08 15.02 7.79
C PRO A 159 -13.35 14.25 6.68
N ILE A 160 -13.24 12.92 6.85
CA ILE A 160 -12.49 12.05 5.96
C ILE A 160 -13.30 10.82 5.59
N LEU A 161 -13.34 10.52 4.29
CA LEU A 161 -13.67 9.20 3.77
C LEU A 161 -12.37 8.57 3.24
N SER A 162 -11.88 7.55 3.94
CA SER A 162 -10.72 6.74 3.51
C SER A 162 -11.21 5.49 2.81
N SER A 163 -10.77 5.26 1.57
CA SER A 163 -11.22 4.14 0.76
C SER A 163 -10.03 3.27 0.33
N ALA A 164 -9.99 2.03 0.83
CA ALA A 164 -8.92 1.07 0.62
C ALA A 164 -9.32 -0.01 -0.38
N ASN A 165 -8.33 -0.62 -1.05
CA ASN A 165 -8.53 -1.76 -1.93
C ASN A 165 -7.77 -2.98 -1.39
N TRP A 166 -8.45 -4.13 -1.21
CA TRP A 166 -7.80 -5.37 -0.77
C TRP A 166 -6.65 -5.81 -1.68
N GLY A 167 -6.78 -5.53 -2.97
CA GLY A 167 -5.75 -5.81 -3.97
C GLY A 167 -4.69 -4.72 -4.11
N GLY A 168 -4.77 -3.65 -3.32
CA GLY A 168 -3.80 -2.54 -3.33
C GLY A 168 -2.52 -2.84 -2.55
N GLN A 169 -2.10 -4.09 -2.48
CA GLN A 169 -0.90 -4.53 -1.77
C GLN A 169 0.35 -3.87 -2.36
N ALA A 170 1.31 -3.59 -1.48
CA ALA A 170 2.58 -2.95 -1.80
C ALA A 170 2.50 -1.47 -2.25
N LEU A 171 1.33 -0.79 -2.10
CA LEU A 171 1.26 0.67 -2.26
C LEU A 171 0.10 1.32 -1.47
N HIS A 172 -1.13 0.84 -1.62
CA HIS A 172 -2.31 1.63 -1.28
C HIS A 172 -3.10 1.14 -0.07
N SER A 173 -3.27 -0.17 0.13
CA SER A 173 -4.24 -0.66 1.12
C SER A 173 -3.88 -0.27 2.55
N ARG A 174 -2.64 -0.49 2.99
CA ARG A 174 -2.18 -0.24 4.36
C ARG A 174 -2.42 1.21 4.80
N GLY A 175 -2.09 2.18 3.94
CA GLY A 175 -2.17 3.59 4.25
C GLY A 175 -3.57 4.08 4.55
N ASN A 176 -4.58 3.55 3.89
CA ASN A 176 -5.96 3.92 4.14
C ASN A 176 -6.45 3.44 5.52
N PHE A 177 -6.06 2.23 5.95
CA PHE A 177 -6.35 1.74 7.30
C PHE A 177 -5.61 2.53 8.38
N GLU A 178 -4.32 2.79 8.17
CA GLU A 178 -3.51 3.57 9.11
C GLU A 178 -4.00 5.02 9.21
N GLY A 179 -4.30 5.66 8.08
CA GLY A 179 -4.87 6.99 8.03
C GLY A 179 -6.20 7.08 8.79
N PHE A 180 -7.13 6.16 8.52
CA PHE A 180 -8.39 6.07 9.27
C PHE A 180 -8.17 5.95 10.78
N ASN A 181 -7.23 5.13 11.21
CA ASN A 181 -6.99 4.92 12.64
C ASN A 181 -6.30 6.12 13.31
N LYS A 182 -5.32 6.75 12.66
CA LYS A 182 -4.37 7.69 13.31
C LYS A 182 -4.72 9.16 13.17
N VAL A 183 -5.51 9.58 12.18
CA VAL A 183 -5.88 11.00 12.05
C VAL A 183 -6.68 11.48 13.25
N ALA A 184 -6.52 12.76 13.61
CA ALA A 184 -7.21 13.37 14.73
C ALA A 184 -8.69 13.68 14.44
N SER A 185 -9.14 13.53 13.20
CA SER A 185 -10.54 13.72 12.84
C SER A 185 -11.44 12.79 13.64
N LYS A 186 -12.55 13.34 14.18
CA LYS A 186 -13.63 12.57 14.80
C LYS A 186 -14.67 12.12 13.76
N GLU A 187 -14.70 12.78 12.62
CA GLU A 187 -15.62 12.53 11.51
C GLU A 187 -14.86 11.78 10.42
N LYS A 188 -14.70 10.47 10.60
CA LYS A 188 -13.95 9.61 9.70
C LYS A 188 -14.71 8.34 9.40
N TRP A 189 -14.62 7.94 8.15
CA TRP A 189 -15.23 6.74 7.59
C TRP A 189 -14.18 5.93 6.82
N LEU A 190 -14.32 4.64 6.88
CA LEU A 190 -13.50 3.69 6.11
C LEU A 190 -14.43 2.91 5.17
N GLU A 191 -14.09 2.92 3.91
CA GLU A 191 -14.64 2.05 2.89
C GLU A 191 -13.55 1.11 2.41
N VAL A 192 -13.85 -0.17 2.14
CA VAL A 192 -12.88 -1.13 1.64
C VAL A 192 -13.50 -2.01 0.56
N HIS A 193 -12.89 -2.01 -0.61
CA HIS A 193 -13.33 -2.73 -1.80
C HIS A 193 -12.23 -3.63 -2.37
N GLY A 194 -12.52 -4.28 -3.49
CA GLY A 194 -11.59 -5.07 -4.29
C GLY A 194 -11.55 -4.63 -5.75
N LEU A 195 -11.07 -5.51 -6.62
CA LEU A 195 -10.91 -5.33 -8.07
C LEU A 195 -9.81 -4.31 -8.45
N GLU A 196 -9.85 -3.85 -9.71
CA GLU A 196 -8.84 -2.94 -10.24
C GLU A 196 -8.92 -1.54 -9.61
N HIS A 197 -7.80 -0.88 -9.61
CA HIS A 197 -7.50 0.39 -8.96
C HIS A 197 -8.52 1.54 -9.16
N TRP A 198 -9.22 1.57 -10.28
CA TRP A 198 -10.19 2.64 -10.59
C TRP A 198 -11.63 2.18 -10.57
N THR A 199 -11.88 0.88 -10.44
CA THR A 199 -13.20 0.31 -10.67
C THR A 199 -14.23 0.86 -9.70
N GLU A 200 -13.99 0.73 -8.40
CA GLU A 200 -14.98 1.12 -7.39
C GLU A 200 -15.27 2.62 -7.36
N PHE A 201 -14.25 3.44 -7.62
CA PHE A 201 -14.40 4.90 -7.66
C PHE A 201 -15.46 5.38 -8.67
N TYR A 202 -15.63 4.65 -9.78
CA TYR A 202 -16.54 4.97 -10.88
C TYR A 202 -17.80 4.12 -10.92
N THR A 203 -18.01 3.19 -9.99
CA THR A 203 -19.29 2.47 -9.86
C THR A 203 -20.39 3.41 -9.38
N ASP A 204 -21.66 3.04 -9.60
CA ASP A 204 -22.80 3.80 -9.06
C ASP A 204 -22.71 3.92 -7.53
N TYR A 205 -22.28 2.86 -6.84
CA TYR A 205 -22.03 2.88 -5.41
C TYR A 205 -20.94 3.89 -5.02
N GLY A 206 -19.78 3.83 -5.64
CA GLY A 206 -18.67 4.75 -5.34
C GLY A 206 -19.02 6.21 -5.65
N ILE A 207 -19.68 6.47 -6.78
CA ILE A 207 -20.16 7.80 -7.16
C ILE A 207 -21.17 8.33 -6.14
N GLU A 208 -22.15 7.53 -5.73
CA GLU A 208 -23.19 7.95 -4.79
C GLU A 208 -22.60 8.19 -3.39
N LEU A 209 -21.66 7.35 -2.95
CA LEU A 209 -20.94 7.54 -1.69
C LEU A 209 -20.22 8.89 -1.65
N GLN A 210 -19.49 9.23 -2.71
CA GLN A 210 -18.79 10.51 -2.86
C GLN A 210 -19.75 11.69 -2.90
N LYS A 211 -20.84 11.61 -3.67
CA LYS A 211 -21.86 12.65 -3.77
C LYS A 211 -22.50 12.95 -2.41
N ARG A 212 -22.87 11.91 -1.67
CA ARG A 212 -23.47 12.05 -0.35
C ARG A 212 -22.49 12.68 0.65
N PHE A 213 -21.24 12.24 0.65
CA PHE A 213 -20.20 12.80 1.51
C PHE A 213 -19.98 14.29 1.25
N PHE A 214 -19.70 14.67 0.01
CA PHE A 214 -19.47 16.07 -0.34
C PHE A 214 -20.73 16.91 -0.32
N GLY A 215 -21.89 16.37 -0.65
CA GLY A 215 -23.18 17.04 -0.51
C GLY A 215 -23.40 17.48 0.94
N HIS A 216 -23.13 16.59 1.91
CA HIS A 216 -23.26 16.89 3.33
C HIS A 216 -22.28 17.99 3.78
N TYR A 217 -20.97 17.86 3.49
CA TYR A 217 -19.96 18.77 4.04
C TYR A 217 -19.74 20.06 3.27
N LEU A 218 -19.98 20.06 1.96
CA LEU A 218 -19.72 21.23 1.11
C LEU A 218 -20.98 22.03 0.77
N LYS A 219 -22.15 21.38 0.77
CA LYS A 219 -23.42 21.99 0.40
C LYS A 219 -24.46 22.03 1.50
N ASP A 220 -24.11 21.53 2.69
CA ASP A 220 -25.00 21.43 3.86
C ASP A 220 -26.29 20.61 3.59
N GLU A 221 -26.21 19.64 2.67
CA GLU A 221 -27.31 18.78 2.29
C GLU A 221 -27.71 17.86 3.44
N LYS A 222 -29.02 17.77 3.73
CA LYS A 222 -29.59 16.82 4.70
C LYS A 222 -29.85 15.47 4.02
N ASN A 223 -28.80 14.79 3.59
CA ASN A 223 -28.84 13.57 2.78
C ASN A 223 -28.64 12.29 3.59
N GLY A 224 -28.68 12.37 4.92
CA GLY A 224 -28.56 11.20 5.79
C GLY A 224 -27.12 10.72 6.04
N TRP A 225 -26.10 11.48 5.62
CA TRP A 225 -24.70 11.09 5.82
C TRP A 225 -24.34 10.81 7.30
N GLN A 226 -24.94 11.55 8.25
CA GLN A 226 -24.72 11.32 9.69
C GLN A 226 -25.05 9.90 10.16
N ASN A 227 -25.86 9.15 9.39
CA ASN A 227 -26.23 7.76 9.66
C ASN A 227 -25.36 6.76 8.87
N GLN A 228 -24.36 7.25 8.09
CA GLN A 228 -23.45 6.39 7.35
C GLN A 228 -22.64 5.53 8.34
N PRO A 229 -22.61 4.20 8.18
CA PRO A 229 -21.75 3.32 8.97
C PRO A 229 -20.31 3.78 8.94
N LYS A 230 -19.61 3.69 10.08
CA LYS A 230 -18.23 4.17 10.20
C LYS A 230 -17.26 3.36 9.36
N VAL A 231 -17.56 2.09 9.16
CA VAL A 231 -16.77 1.17 8.34
C VAL A 231 -17.71 0.40 7.42
N SER A 232 -17.43 0.39 6.14
CA SER A 232 -18.12 -0.41 5.12
C SER A 232 -17.06 -1.24 4.39
N ILE A 233 -17.16 -2.56 4.47
CA ILE A 233 -16.19 -3.47 3.85
C ILE A 233 -16.87 -4.39 2.87
N GLN A 234 -16.26 -4.59 1.72
CA GLN A 234 -16.58 -5.67 0.81
C GLN A 234 -15.82 -6.92 1.27
N VAL A 235 -16.53 -7.84 1.94
CA VAL A 235 -15.99 -9.14 2.34
C VAL A 235 -15.75 -9.96 1.08
N ARG A 236 -14.53 -10.45 0.91
CA ARG A 236 -14.10 -11.15 -0.30
C ARG A 236 -14.40 -12.65 -0.22
N TYR A 237 -14.76 -13.22 -1.37
CA TYR A 237 -14.90 -14.65 -1.60
C TYR A 237 -14.02 -15.06 -2.78
N PRO A 238 -13.74 -16.36 -2.98
CA PRO A 238 -13.08 -16.84 -4.19
C PRO A 238 -13.83 -16.41 -5.47
N ASN A 239 -13.07 -16.30 -6.58
CA ASN A 239 -13.57 -15.84 -7.88
C ASN A 239 -14.04 -14.37 -7.88
N ASP A 240 -13.36 -13.52 -7.10
CA ASP A 240 -13.60 -12.07 -7.02
C ASP A 240 -15.06 -11.70 -6.76
N LYS A 241 -15.72 -12.47 -5.90
CA LYS A 241 -17.05 -12.16 -5.37
C LYS A 241 -16.91 -11.36 -4.08
N PHE A 242 -17.84 -10.46 -3.85
CA PHE A 242 -17.84 -9.56 -2.69
C PHE A 242 -19.24 -9.42 -2.11
N GLU A 243 -19.29 -9.30 -0.78
CA GLU A 243 -20.49 -8.94 -0.04
C GLU A 243 -20.23 -7.70 0.79
N LEU A 244 -21.01 -6.63 0.58
CA LEU A 244 -20.89 -5.39 1.34
C LEU A 244 -21.42 -5.61 2.76
N ARG A 245 -20.59 -5.29 3.76
CA ARG A 245 -20.94 -5.36 5.17
C ARG A 245 -20.58 -4.07 5.88
N ASN A 246 -21.48 -3.63 6.75
CA ASN A 246 -21.32 -2.43 7.55
C ASN A 246 -20.85 -2.79 8.96
N GLU A 247 -19.86 -2.05 9.44
CA GLU A 247 -19.21 -2.24 10.72
C GLU A 247 -19.04 -0.88 11.45
N ASN A 248 -18.63 -0.91 12.71
CA ASN A 248 -18.51 0.30 13.52
C ASN A 248 -17.05 0.77 13.70
N GLU A 249 -16.09 -0.13 13.58
CA GLU A 249 -14.67 0.15 13.85
C GLU A 249 -13.75 -0.79 13.06
N TRP A 250 -12.49 -0.40 12.93
CA TRP A 250 -11.42 -1.21 12.36
C TRP A 250 -10.18 -1.18 13.27
N PRO A 251 -9.52 -2.33 13.60
CA PRO A 251 -9.98 -3.70 13.29
C PRO A 251 -11.36 -3.99 13.90
N LEU A 252 -12.07 -5.00 13.34
CA LEU A 252 -13.44 -5.32 13.75
C LEU A 252 -13.50 -5.73 15.22
N LYS A 253 -14.49 -5.23 15.96
CA LYS A 253 -14.67 -5.49 17.39
C LYS A 253 -14.77 -6.97 17.73
N ASN A 254 -15.41 -7.73 16.87
CA ASN A 254 -15.68 -9.15 17.08
C ASN A 254 -14.56 -10.07 16.54
N THR A 255 -13.40 -9.53 16.22
CA THR A 255 -12.27 -10.32 15.74
C THR A 255 -11.79 -11.29 16.83
N SER A 256 -11.78 -12.56 16.50
CA SER A 256 -11.14 -13.61 17.31
C SER A 256 -9.70 -13.78 16.86
N TRP A 257 -8.76 -13.22 17.62
CA TRP A 257 -7.34 -13.30 17.32
C TRP A 257 -6.82 -14.72 17.48
N THR A 258 -6.63 -15.41 16.36
CA THR A 258 -6.24 -16.81 16.31
C THR A 258 -4.77 -16.94 15.94
N LYS A 259 -4.01 -17.69 16.73
CA LYS A 259 -2.62 -18.02 16.45
C LYS A 259 -2.52 -19.32 15.68
N PHE A 260 -1.62 -19.34 14.70
CA PHE A 260 -1.15 -20.54 14.05
C PHE A 260 0.35 -20.69 14.30
N TYR A 261 0.78 -21.90 14.62
CA TYR A 261 2.16 -22.24 14.88
C TYR A 261 2.75 -22.99 13.68
N LEU A 262 3.97 -22.61 13.29
CA LEU A 262 4.68 -23.28 12.21
C LEU A 262 5.22 -24.62 12.71
N SER A 263 4.92 -25.70 11.98
CA SER A 263 5.52 -27.01 12.19
C SER A 263 6.51 -27.30 11.05
N PRO A 264 7.81 -27.19 11.28
CA PRO A 264 8.83 -27.37 10.22
C PRO A 264 8.86 -28.80 9.65
N ASP A 265 8.59 -29.81 10.46
CA ASP A 265 8.67 -31.22 10.06
C ASP A 265 7.52 -31.62 9.12
N GLU A 266 6.35 -31.02 9.30
CA GLU A 266 5.14 -31.31 8.51
C GLU A 266 4.81 -30.23 7.49
N LEU A 267 5.51 -29.10 7.52
CA LEU A 267 5.20 -27.90 6.74
C LEU A 267 3.75 -27.45 6.94
N SER A 268 3.27 -27.53 8.18
CA SER A 268 1.88 -27.22 8.54
C SER A 268 1.76 -25.98 9.43
N LEU A 269 0.56 -25.38 9.40
CA LEU A 269 0.10 -24.31 10.29
C LEU A 269 -0.86 -24.91 11.31
N GLU A 270 -0.43 -25.01 12.56
CA GLU A 270 -1.15 -25.70 13.64
C GLU A 270 -1.80 -24.69 14.59
N LYS A 271 -2.98 -25.02 15.12
CA LYS A 271 -3.62 -24.21 16.18
C LYS A 271 -3.01 -24.43 17.55
N GLU A 272 -2.30 -25.53 17.74
CA GLU A 272 -1.66 -25.89 18.99
C GLU A 272 -0.15 -25.97 18.80
N ILE A 273 0.59 -25.55 19.82
CA ILE A 273 2.06 -25.67 19.82
C ILE A 273 2.48 -27.12 20.04
N LYS A 274 3.28 -27.63 19.14
CA LYS A 274 3.96 -28.92 19.35
C LYS A 274 5.29 -28.65 20.04
N GLU A 275 5.57 -29.30 21.16
CA GLU A 275 6.85 -29.19 21.86
C GLU A 275 7.96 -29.92 21.10
N VAL A 276 8.33 -29.43 19.93
CA VAL A 276 9.40 -29.98 19.12
C VAL A 276 10.36 -28.85 18.76
N ASN A 277 11.64 -29.03 19.14
CA ASN A 277 12.70 -28.16 18.65
C ASN A 277 13.11 -28.64 17.25
N SER A 278 12.52 -28.05 16.21
CA SER A 278 12.87 -28.36 14.85
C SER A 278 13.41 -27.13 14.13
N LYS A 279 14.23 -27.37 13.11
CA LYS A 279 14.88 -26.34 12.29
C LYS A 279 14.72 -26.71 10.82
N LEU A 280 14.29 -25.74 10.04
CA LEU A 280 14.21 -25.85 8.58
C LEU A 280 15.12 -24.81 7.94
N SER A 281 15.81 -25.20 6.89
CA SER A 281 16.69 -24.31 6.14
C SER A 281 16.31 -24.31 4.65
N TYR A 282 16.38 -23.17 4.02
CA TYR A 282 16.08 -23.02 2.59
C TYR A 282 17.01 -22.00 1.96
N ASN A 283 17.12 -22.07 0.63
CA ASN A 283 17.77 -21.01 -0.13
C ASN A 283 16.82 -19.83 -0.28
N ASN A 284 17.21 -18.66 0.25
CA ASN A 284 16.37 -17.46 0.28
C ASN A 284 15.98 -16.96 -1.12
N LEU A 285 16.82 -17.21 -2.14
CA LEU A 285 16.54 -16.88 -3.55
C LEU A 285 15.79 -17.98 -4.31
N GLY A 286 15.42 -19.06 -3.64
CA GLY A 286 14.60 -20.15 -4.21
C GLY A 286 13.09 -19.90 -4.04
N ASP A 287 12.33 -20.99 -4.17
CA ASP A 287 10.86 -20.97 -4.08
C ASP A 287 10.36 -20.70 -2.65
N GLY A 288 11.26 -20.72 -1.67
CA GLY A 288 10.92 -20.55 -0.26
C GLY A 288 10.28 -21.80 0.36
N ILE A 289 9.58 -21.60 1.47
CA ILE A 289 8.91 -22.65 2.23
C ILE A 289 7.45 -22.27 2.41
N THR A 290 6.54 -23.21 2.16
CA THR A 290 5.10 -22.99 2.38
C THR A 290 4.61 -23.90 3.50
N PHE A 291 4.02 -23.29 4.53
CA PHE A 291 3.30 -23.97 5.59
C PHE A 291 1.80 -23.88 5.31
N MET A 292 1.06 -24.99 5.43
CA MET A 292 -0.38 -25.01 5.13
C MET A 292 -1.21 -25.46 6.33
N THR A 293 -2.40 -24.88 6.49
CA THR A 293 -3.40 -25.39 7.43
C THR A 293 -3.92 -26.74 6.95
N GLU A 294 -4.53 -27.49 7.85
CA GLU A 294 -5.51 -28.49 7.43
C GLU A 294 -6.65 -27.81 6.66
N SER A 295 -7.46 -28.61 5.94
CA SER A 295 -8.65 -28.08 5.27
C SER A 295 -9.67 -27.60 6.29
N PHE A 296 -10.24 -26.42 6.04
CA PHE A 296 -11.29 -25.86 6.89
C PHE A 296 -12.53 -26.76 6.85
N LEU A 297 -13.09 -27.04 8.04
CA LEU A 297 -14.27 -27.90 8.16
C LEU A 297 -15.60 -27.20 7.88
N GLU A 298 -15.56 -25.87 7.88
CA GLU A 298 -16.69 -24.98 7.62
C GLU A 298 -16.19 -23.69 6.94
N ASP A 299 -17.07 -22.92 6.32
CA ASP A 299 -16.74 -21.62 5.79
C ASP A 299 -16.23 -20.71 6.93
N THR A 300 -15.03 -20.20 6.77
CA THR A 300 -14.35 -19.44 7.82
C THR A 300 -13.90 -18.09 7.32
N GLU A 301 -14.36 -17.04 7.96
CA GLU A 301 -13.94 -15.68 7.62
C GLU A 301 -12.60 -15.32 8.29
N ILE A 302 -11.68 -14.78 7.49
CA ILE A 302 -10.43 -14.15 7.92
C ILE A 302 -10.45 -12.71 7.44
N THR A 303 -10.72 -11.78 8.36
CA THR A 303 -10.81 -10.34 8.06
C THR A 303 -10.03 -9.54 9.10
N GLY A 304 -9.02 -8.83 8.67
CA GLY A 304 -8.22 -7.97 9.54
C GLY A 304 -6.74 -7.92 9.19
N PRO A 305 -5.95 -7.22 10.01
CA PRO A 305 -4.49 -7.26 9.95
C PRO A 305 -3.95 -8.61 10.40
N ILE A 306 -2.78 -8.97 9.87
CA ILE A 306 -2.08 -10.22 10.16
C ILE A 306 -0.65 -9.88 10.61
N ALA A 307 -0.08 -10.66 11.52
CA ALA A 307 1.32 -10.57 11.90
C ALA A 307 1.95 -11.94 12.00
N SER A 308 3.24 -12.01 11.75
CA SER A 308 4.03 -13.22 11.94
C SER A 308 5.18 -12.92 12.90
N LYS A 309 5.49 -13.88 13.79
CA LYS A 309 6.68 -13.91 14.62
C LYS A 309 7.52 -15.09 14.20
N LEU A 310 8.76 -14.85 13.82
CA LEU A 310 9.70 -15.87 13.38
C LEU A 310 10.98 -15.84 14.20
N PHE A 311 11.60 -17.01 14.33
CA PHE A 311 12.96 -17.17 14.85
C PHE A 311 13.85 -17.56 13.68
N ILE A 312 14.72 -16.66 13.24
CA ILE A 312 15.54 -16.82 12.03
C ILE A 312 17.03 -16.75 12.34
N SER A 313 17.82 -17.43 11.52
CA SER A 313 19.25 -17.19 11.39
C SER A 313 19.64 -17.17 9.93
N SER A 314 20.67 -16.41 9.57
CA SER A 314 21.21 -16.32 8.22
C SER A 314 22.69 -16.67 8.20
N GLU A 315 23.21 -17.15 7.08
CA GLU A 315 24.64 -17.27 6.83
C GLU A 315 25.30 -15.93 6.52
N THR A 316 24.48 -14.88 6.22
CA THR A 316 24.89 -13.51 5.89
C THR A 316 24.56 -12.54 7.02
N GLU A 317 25.09 -11.32 6.92
CA GLU A 317 24.83 -10.24 7.89
C GLU A 317 23.45 -9.59 7.73
N ASP A 318 22.70 -9.92 6.68
CA ASP A 318 21.31 -9.50 6.47
C ASP A 318 20.54 -10.54 5.66
N THR A 319 19.21 -10.42 5.67
CA THR A 319 18.32 -11.27 4.85
C THR A 319 16.97 -10.59 4.70
N ASP A 320 16.38 -10.73 3.52
CA ASP A 320 15.02 -10.25 3.24
C ASP A 320 14.00 -11.37 3.43
N LEU A 321 12.88 -11.02 4.04
CA LEU A 321 11.78 -11.92 4.34
C LEU A 321 10.52 -11.39 3.64
N PHE A 322 10.01 -12.19 2.71
CA PHE A 322 8.75 -12.00 2.01
C PHE A 322 7.76 -13.03 2.54
N LEU A 323 6.71 -12.57 3.18
CA LEU A 323 5.65 -13.40 3.73
C LEU A 323 4.42 -13.30 2.83
N ILE A 324 3.99 -14.42 2.29
CA ILE A 324 2.91 -14.47 1.32
C ILE A 324 1.81 -15.37 1.88
N VAL A 325 0.67 -14.79 2.20
CA VAL A 325 -0.53 -15.54 2.60
C VAL A 325 -1.28 -15.94 1.33
N ARG A 326 -1.51 -17.23 1.18
CA ARG A 326 -2.09 -17.85 -0.02
C ARG A 326 -3.33 -18.64 0.32
N LEU A 327 -4.27 -18.71 -0.61
CA LEU A 327 -5.46 -19.55 -0.53
C LEU A 327 -5.32 -20.73 -1.49
N PHE A 328 -5.67 -21.92 -1.04
CA PHE A 328 -5.66 -23.13 -1.86
C PHE A 328 -7.03 -23.81 -1.84
N ASN A 329 -7.50 -24.25 -3.00
CA ASN A 329 -8.76 -24.99 -3.12
C ASN A 329 -8.62 -26.45 -2.65
N GLU A 330 -9.70 -27.23 -2.74
CA GLU A 330 -9.72 -28.65 -2.34
C GLU A 330 -8.71 -29.51 -3.12
N GLN A 331 -8.37 -29.13 -4.35
CA GLN A 331 -7.39 -29.79 -5.20
C GLN A 331 -5.97 -29.28 -4.96
N GLN A 332 -5.76 -28.46 -3.92
CA GLN A 332 -4.50 -27.80 -3.58
C GLN A 332 -3.96 -26.87 -4.69
N GLN A 333 -4.82 -26.37 -5.55
CA GLN A 333 -4.49 -25.34 -6.52
C GLN A 333 -4.62 -23.97 -5.87
N GLU A 334 -3.65 -23.09 -6.12
CA GLU A 334 -3.70 -21.74 -5.61
C GLU A 334 -4.85 -20.92 -6.23
N VAL A 335 -5.59 -20.24 -5.37
CA VAL A 335 -6.62 -19.27 -5.72
C VAL A 335 -6.04 -17.88 -5.57
N THR A 336 -5.94 -17.16 -6.68
CA THR A 336 -5.47 -15.77 -6.73
C THR A 336 -6.65 -14.82 -6.92
N PHE A 337 -6.38 -13.53 -6.72
CA PHE A 337 -7.38 -12.48 -6.73
C PHE A 337 -6.99 -11.36 -7.68
N GLN A 338 -8.00 -10.70 -8.26
CA GLN A 338 -7.77 -9.46 -8.98
C GLN A 338 -7.27 -8.39 -8.01
N GLY A 339 -6.02 -8.01 -8.18
CA GLY A 339 -5.44 -6.89 -7.45
C GLY A 339 -5.63 -5.56 -8.16
N ALA A 340 -5.28 -4.47 -7.46
CA ALA A 340 -5.42 -3.12 -8.01
C ALA A 340 -4.68 -2.92 -9.34
N LEU A 341 -3.48 -3.49 -9.47
CA LEU A 341 -2.63 -3.37 -10.66
C LEU A 341 -2.13 -4.72 -11.21
N ASP A 342 -2.62 -5.84 -10.69
CA ASP A 342 -2.20 -7.17 -11.12
C ASP A 342 -3.39 -8.15 -11.13
N PRO A 343 -3.58 -8.93 -12.18
CA PRO A 343 -4.74 -9.85 -12.27
C PRO A 343 -4.65 -11.06 -11.34
N LYS A 344 -3.49 -11.36 -10.75
CA LYS A 344 -3.20 -12.61 -10.04
C LYS A 344 -2.44 -12.39 -8.74
N THR A 345 -2.98 -11.59 -7.82
CA THR A 345 -2.34 -11.36 -6.53
C THR A 345 -2.63 -12.49 -5.53
N PRO A 346 -1.72 -12.74 -4.58
CA PRO A 346 -2.00 -13.60 -3.43
C PRO A 346 -3.00 -12.93 -2.48
N LEU A 347 -3.41 -13.64 -1.44
CA LEU A 347 -4.38 -13.14 -0.46
C LEU A 347 -3.87 -11.93 0.31
N ALA A 348 -2.65 -11.99 0.83
CA ALA A 348 -1.97 -10.89 1.53
C ALA A 348 -0.45 -11.06 1.48
N GLN A 349 0.29 -9.96 1.70
CA GLN A 349 1.74 -9.96 1.73
C GLN A 349 2.28 -9.11 2.88
N GLY A 350 3.48 -9.49 3.34
CA GLY A 350 4.27 -8.74 4.31
C GLY A 350 5.76 -8.86 4.01
N TRP A 351 6.52 -7.89 4.46
CA TRP A 351 7.95 -7.75 4.14
C TRP A 351 8.75 -7.34 5.36
N LEU A 352 9.97 -7.84 5.46
CA LEU A 352 10.94 -7.35 6.43
C LEU A 352 12.37 -7.65 5.97
N ARG A 353 13.21 -6.63 5.88
CA ARG A 353 14.67 -6.77 5.91
C ARG A 353 15.09 -6.97 7.36
N ALA A 354 15.79 -8.06 7.66
CA ALA A 354 16.08 -8.46 9.04
C ALA A 354 16.89 -7.42 9.82
N SER A 355 17.72 -6.63 9.15
CA SER A 355 18.43 -5.50 9.77
C SER A 355 17.50 -4.35 10.19
N HIS A 356 16.27 -4.30 9.70
CA HIS A 356 15.23 -3.34 10.07
C HIS A 356 14.24 -3.88 11.12
N ARG A 357 14.57 -4.97 11.81
CA ARG A 357 13.70 -5.67 12.79
C ARG A 357 13.31 -4.87 14.02
N LYS A 358 13.99 -3.76 14.33
CA LYS A 358 13.66 -2.94 15.51
C LYS A 358 12.23 -2.43 15.45
N ILE A 359 11.45 -2.68 16.51
CA ILE A 359 10.07 -2.21 16.65
C ILE A 359 9.94 -1.09 17.68
N ASP A 360 8.94 -0.26 17.51
CA ASP A 360 8.44 0.66 18.54
C ASP A 360 7.37 -0.04 19.37
N ASN A 361 7.65 -0.31 20.62
CA ASN A 361 6.73 -1.04 21.53
C ASN A 361 5.47 -0.25 21.87
N HIS A 362 5.48 1.10 21.80
CA HIS A 362 4.31 1.92 22.09
C HIS A 362 3.34 1.96 20.91
N LEU A 363 3.87 1.99 19.69
CA LEU A 363 3.08 2.00 18.46
C LEU A 363 2.68 0.60 17.99
N SER A 364 3.41 -0.43 18.42
CA SER A 364 3.12 -1.82 18.06
C SER A 364 1.84 -2.34 18.73
N LYS A 365 1.16 -3.22 18.01
CA LYS A 365 0.05 -4.05 18.49
C LYS A 365 0.39 -5.51 18.23
N PRO A 366 -0.16 -6.49 18.98
CA PRO A 366 0.13 -7.90 18.77
C PRO A 366 -0.09 -8.38 17.31
N TYR A 367 -1.01 -7.75 16.62
CA TYR A 367 -1.39 -8.05 15.24
C TYR A 367 -0.76 -7.09 14.21
N ARG A 368 0.01 -6.08 14.63
CA ARG A 368 0.68 -5.10 13.78
C ARG A 368 1.96 -4.59 14.46
N PRO A 369 3.09 -5.29 14.30
CA PRO A 369 4.38 -4.75 14.72
C PRO A 369 4.66 -3.46 13.96
N TYR A 370 5.21 -2.46 14.64
CA TYR A 370 5.56 -1.16 14.06
C TYR A 370 7.07 -0.99 14.08
N HIS A 371 7.70 -1.21 12.93
CA HIS A 371 9.15 -1.06 12.77
C HIS A 371 9.54 0.40 12.74
N THR A 372 10.64 0.75 13.39
CA THR A 372 11.08 2.16 13.48
C THR A 372 11.77 2.64 12.22
N HIS A 373 12.45 1.78 11.50
CA HIS A 373 13.24 2.08 10.30
C HIS A 373 14.21 3.28 10.46
N ASP A 374 14.64 3.54 11.71
CA ASP A 374 15.53 4.65 12.07
C ASP A 374 17.00 4.24 12.07
N LYS A 375 17.29 2.96 11.93
CA LYS A 375 18.65 2.42 11.89
C LYS A 375 18.70 1.03 11.26
N VAL A 376 19.87 0.66 10.77
CA VAL A 376 20.22 -0.69 10.31
C VAL A 376 20.92 -1.43 11.45
N GLU A 377 20.43 -2.62 11.80
CA GLU A 377 21.04 -3.50 12.81
C GLU A 377 21.37 -4.84 12.16
N LEU A 378 22.58 -4.97 11.61
CA LEU A 378 23.02 -6.20 10.93
C LEU A 378 22.90 -7.43 11.81
N LEU A 379 22.73 -8.58 11.19
CA LEU A 379 22.75 -9.88 11.85
C LEU A 379 24.19 -10.31 12.09
N ILE A 380 24.37 -11.10 13.14
CA ILE A 380 25.57 -11.93 13.29
C ILE A 380 25.25 -13.26 12.61
N PRO A 381 26.03 -13.69 11.59
CA PRO A 381 25.78 -14.95 10.90
C PRO A 381 25.60 -16.13 11.86
N LYS A 382 24.61 -16.97 11.57
CA LYS A 382 24.22 -18.17 12.34
C LYS A 382 23.60 -17.90 13.72
N LYS A 383 23.57 -16.67 14.20
CA LYS A 383 22.86 -16.33 15.43
C LYS A 383 21.35 -16.26 15.15
N VAL A 384 20.57 -16.81 16.07
CA VAL A 384 19.10 -16.76 15.98
C VAL A 384 18.58 -15.41 16.49
N TYR A 385 17.65 -14.84 15.75
CA TYR A 385 16.94 -13.60 16.06
C TYR A 385 15.44 -13.82 16.01
N GLU A 386 14.74 -13.25 16.98
CA GLU A 386 13.29 -13.09 16.93
C GLU A 386 12.96 -11.88 16.05
N VAL A 387 12.05 -12.07 15.10
CA VAL A 387 11.56 -10.99 14.22
C VAL A 387 10.05 -11.04 14.16
N ASP A 388 9.44 -9.88 14.31
CA ASP A 388 8.01 -9.66 14.12
C ASP A 388 7.79 -9.03 12.74
N ILE A 389 6.81 -9.50 11.96
CA ILE A 389 6.59 -9.05 10.59
C ILE A 389 5.12 -8.67 10.41
N GLU A 390 4.86 -7.44 9.97
CA GLU A 390 3.54 -6.98 9.57
C GLU A 390 3.18 -7.61 8.22
N ILE A 391 2.00 -8.21 8.14
CA ILE A 391 1.36 -8.62 6.91
C ILE A 391 0.14 -7.72 6.71
N TRP A 392 0.04 -7.13 5.52
CA TRP A 392 -1.00 -6.13 5.27
C TRP A 392 -2.41 -6.70 5.38
N PRO A 393 -3.39 -5.89 5.79
CA PRO A 393 -4.74 -6.36 6.05
C PRO A 393 -5.39 -7.03 4.85
N THR A 394 -6.23 -8.03 5.12
CA THR A 394 -7.02 -8.75 4.11
C THR A 394 -8.43 -9.06 4.58
N SER A 395 -9.27 -9.50 3.67
CA SER A 395 -10.58 -10.08 3.96
C SER A 395 -10.87 -11.22 3.00
N ILE A 396 -11.28 -12.37 3.53
CA ILE A 396 -11.68 -13.54 2.76
C ILE A 396 -12.62 -14.44 3.58
N VAL A 397 -13.65 -14.97 2.97
CA VAL A 397 -14.32 -16.17 3.45
C VAL A 397 -13.66 -17.36 2.79
N VAL A 398 -12.91 -18.12 3.59
CA VAL A 398 -12.28 -19.38 3.16
C VAL A 398 -13.35 -20.45 3.13
N PRO A 399 -13.69 -21.04 1.96
CA PRO A 399 -14.69 -22.07 1.89
C PRO A 399 -14.29 -23.35 2.63
N LYS A 400 -15.27 -24.11 3.07
CA LYS A 400 -15.07 -25.48 3.55
C LYS A 400 -14.23 -26.28 2.54
N GLY A 401 -13.28 -27.06 3.02
CA GLY A 401 -12.37 -27.85 2.19
C GLY A 401 -11.13 -27.12 1.70
N TYR A 402 -11.12 -25.77 1.70
CA TYR A 402 -9.97 -24.97 1.31
C TYR A 402 -8.93 -24.89 2.44
N ARG A 403 -7.74 -24.40 2.10
CA ARG A 403 -6.59 -24.24 3.03
C ARG A 403 -5.98 -22.85 2.89
N ILE A 404 -5.41 -22.36 3.98
CA ILE A 404 -4.53 -21.19 3.97
C ILE A 404 -3.09 -21.68 3.99
N GLY A 405 -2.23 -21.04 3.19
CA GLY A 405 -0.78 -21.23 3.21
C GLY A 405 -0.07 -19.95 3.59
N LEU A 406 1.02 -20.08 4.32
CA LEU A 406 2.03 -19.03 4.53
C LEU A 406 3.33 -19.46 3.84
N THR A 407 3.70 -18.73 2.78
CA THR A 407 5.00 -18.92 2.14
C THR A 407 5.98 -17.90 2.67
N ILE A 408 7.18 -18.35 3.05
CA ILE A 408 8.31 -17.54 3.48
C ILE A 408 9.42 -17.69 2.47
N LYS A 409 9.88 -16.59 1.86
CA LYS A 409 10.95 -16.58 0.85
C LYS A 409 11.70 -15.25 0.89
N GLY A 410 12.73 -15.07 0.07
CA GLY A 410 13.56 -13.86 0.02
C GLY A 410 13.39 -13.03 -1.25
N GLN A 411 12.32 -13.20 -1.97
CA GLN A 411 12.05 -12.45 -3.21
C GLN A 411 10.54 -12.34 -3.44
N ASP A 412 10.16 -11.47 -4.38
CA ASP A 412 8.77 -11.20 -4.73
C ASP A 412 7.97 -12.47 -5.08
N TYR A 413 6.68 -12.41 -4.77
CA TYR A 413 5.74 -13.44 -5.20
C TYR A 413 5.62 -13.45 -6.73
N VAL A 414 5.60 -14.64 -7.31
CA VAL A 414 5.38 -14.84 -8.75
C VAL A 414 4.29 -15.87 -8.96
N ASN A 415 3.26 -15.50 -9.72
CA ASN A 415 2.25 -16.41 -10.23
C ASN A 415 2.49 -16.64 -11.73
N GLN A 416 2.70 -17.89 -12.11
CA GLN A 416 3.05 -18.28 -13.48
C GLN A 416 1.86 -18.21 -14.46
N SER A 417 0.62 -18.14 -13.95
CA SER A 417 -0.58 -18.25 -14.77
C SER A 417 -1.05 -16.93 -15.40
N GLY A 418 -0.41 -15.81 -15.18
CA GLY A 418 -0.71 -14.47 -15.73
C GLY A 418 -2.06 -14.24 -16.43
N GLY A 419 -2.40 -13.01 -16.76
CA GLY A 419 -3.62 -12.68 -17.51
C GLY A 419 -4.92 -12.67 -16.66
N GLY A 420 -6.04 -12.36 -17.30
CA GLY A 420 -7.36 -12.36 -16.66
C GLY A 420 -7.90 -11.00 -16.19
N SER A 421 -7.14 -9.92 -16.31
CA SER A 421 -7.64 -8.57 -16.07
C SER A 421 -8.44 -8.02 -17.26
N THR A 422 -9.43 -7.21 -16.97
CA THR A 422 -10.17 -6.41 -17.97
C THR A 422 -9.30 -5.29 -18.55
N LEU A 423 -8.18 -4.93 -17.89
CA LEU A 423 -7.24 -3.91 -18.32
C LEU A 423 -6.05 -4.54 -19.04
N PRO A 424 -5.90 -4.39 -20.37
CA PRO A 424 -4.92 -5.15 -21.17
C PRO A 424 -3.46 -5.03 -20.72
N ASN A 425 -3.05 -3.88 -20.18
CA ASN A 425 -1.67 -3.66 -19.73
C ASN A 425 -1.33 -4.37 -18.41
N MET A 426 -2.33 -4.83 -17.65
CA MET A 426 -2.11 -5.59 -16.41
C MET A 426 -1.85 -7.08 -16.68
N ASN A 427 -2.26 -7.59 -17.82
CA ASN A 427 -2.11 -9.02 -18.14
C ASN A 427 -0.65 -9.50 -18.27
N LYS A 428 0.31 -8.59 -18.28
CA LYS A 428 1.74 -8.90 -18.29
C LYS A 428 2.36 -9.05 -16.89
N PHE A 429 1.64 -8.70 -15.84
CA PHE A 429 2.12 -8.83 -14.47
C PHE A 429 1.88 -10.24 -13.92
N SER A 430 2.66 -10.62 -12.92
CA SER A 430 2.76 -11.98 -12.43
C SER A 430 2.62 -12.12 -10.93
N GLY A 431 1.77 -11.27 -10.30
CA GLY A 431 1.41 -11.41 -8.90
C GLY A 431 1.71 -10.24 -7.98
N CYS A 432 2.73 -9.43 -8.30
CA CYS A 432 3.07 -8.23 -7.54
C CYS A 432 2.85 -6.93 -8.33
N GLY A 433 2.33 -7.01 -9.54
CA GLY A 433 2.20 -5.85 -10.40
C GLY A 433 3.55 -5.18 -10.67
N PRO A 434 3.61 -3.85 -10.60
CA PRO A 434 4.86 -3.10 -10.77
C PRO A 434 5.68 -2.95 -9.47
N PHE A 435 5.25 -3.54 -8.36
CA PHE A 435 5.83 -3.35 -7.03
C PHE A 435 6.90 -4.40 -6.74
N LEU A 436 7.99 -4.33 -7.51
CA LEU A 436 9.10 -5.26 -7.39
C LEU A 436 10.20 -4.69 -6.49
N HIS A 437 10.87 -5.59 -5.77
CA HIS A 437 11.96 -5.26 -4.88
C HIS A 437 13.29 -5.66 -5.53
N ASP A 438 14.15 -4.68 -5.76
CA ASP A 438 15.45 -4.90 -6.39
C ASP A 438 16.37 -3.72 -6.03
N ASP A 439 17.06 -3.81 -4.88
CA ASP A 439 18.06 -2.82 -4.51
C ASP A 439 19.35 -3.06 -5.32
N PRO A 440 19.77 -2.13 -6.18
CA PRO A 440 20.97 -2.29 -6.98
C PRO A 440 22.25 -2.41 -6.13
N ILE A 441 22.23 -1.99 -4.87
CA ILE A 441 23.37 -2.07 -3.95
C ILE A 441 23.53 -3.50 -3.40
N ASP A 442 22.46 -4.29 -3.33
CA ASP A 442 22.51 -5.67 -2.86
C ASP A 442 23.09 -6.64 -3.91
N ARG A 443 23.12 -6.25 -5.18
CA ARG A 443 23.60 -7.09 -6.30
C ARG A 443 25.07 -7.56 -6.20
N PRO A 444 26.04 -6.76 -5.72
CA PRO A 444 27.40 -7.24 -5.56
C PRO A 444 27.52 -8.40 -4.57
N CYS A 445 26.67 -8.46 -3.57
CA CYS A 445 26.64 -9.57 -2.60
C CYS A 445 26.10 -10.87 -3.22
N LEU A 446 25.17 -10.78 -4.16
CA LEU A 446 24.59 -11.93 -4.86
C LEU A 446 25.55 -12.59 -5.86
N LEU A 447 26.52 -11.85 -6.38
CA LEU A 447 27.53 -12.35 -7.31
C LEU A 447 28.62 -13.20 -6.64
N TYR A 448 28.75 -13.13 -5.31
CA TYR A 448 29.76 -13.89 -4.55
C TYR A 448 29.21 -15.12 -3.82
N THR A 449 27.91 -15.38 -3.92
CA THR A 449 27.25 -16.55 -3.30
C THR A 449 26.91 -17.66 -4.29
N SER A 450 27.36 -17.56 -5.54
CA SER A 450 27.23 -18.61 -6.56
C SER A 450 28.40 -19.58 -6.54
#